data_39209bdea079f8a746c8d71a5509ba47
#
_entry.id   39209bdea079f8a746c8d71a5509ba47
#
_cell.length_a   1.000
_cell.length_b   1.000
_cell.length_c   1.000
_cell.angle_alpha   90.00
_cell.angle_beta   90.00
_cell.angle_gamma   90.00
#
_symmetry.space_group_name_H-M   'P 1'
#
loop_
_entity.id
_entity.type
_entity.pdbx_description
1 polymer ?
#
loop_
_entity_poly.entity_id
_entity_poly.type
_entity_poly.pdbx_seq_one_letter_code
_entity_poly.pdbx_strand_id
1 'polypeptide(L)'
;MDMEQVQWKMAGTRRFIKVFLASPGDVAEERKVAKPIVDDFNGQLADALGYQLELVGWGDTLPGVGRPQSIINRDLDGCDLFIGMLWKRWGTPPGTEPYTSGFEEEFNRSMTRNAKEGRPEINLLL
;
A
#
# COMPACT_ATOMS: atom_id res chain seq x y z
N MET A 1 -6.32 -5.60 37.28
CA MET A 1 -6.73 -4.73 36.14
C MET A 1 -8.17 -5.06 35.80
N ASP A 2 -9.04 -4.07 35.79
CA ASP A 2 -10.42 -4.30 35.44
C ASP A 2 -10.61 -4.40 33.91
N MET A 3 -11.80 -4.82 33.50
CA MET A 3 -12.09 -5.06 32.10
C MET A 3 -11.99 -3.78 31.25
N GLU A 4 -12.34 -2.65 31.83
CA GLU A 4 -12.27 -1.37 31.13
C GLU A 4 -10.83 -1.02 30.78
N GLN A 5 -9.92 -1.20 31.72
CA GLN A 5 -8.50 -0.95 31.47
C GLN A 5 -7.91 -1.92 30.46
N VAL A 6 -8.35 -3.18 30.48
CA VAL A 6 -7.90 -4.17 29.50
C VAL A 6 -8.35 -3.77 28.09
N GLN A 7 -9.60 -3.40 27.92
CA GLN A 7 -10.13 -2.99 26.62
C GLN A 7 -9.43 -1.75 26.10
N TRP A 8 -9.22 -0.76 26.95
CA TRP A 8 -8.54 0.45 26.57
C TRP A 8 -7.11 0.15 26.10
N LYS A 9 -6.43 -0.70 26.80
CA LYS A 9 -5.07 -1.09 26.46
C LYS A 9 -5.00 -1.83 25.14
N MET A 10 -5.94 -2.74 24.89
CA MET A 10 -6.01 -3.47 23.64
C MET A 10 -6.27 -2.55 22.46
N ALA A 11 -7.20 -1.60 22.60
CA ALA A 11 -7.47 -0.62 21.56
C ALA A 11 -6.25 0.25 21.27
N GLY A 12 -5.48 0.61 22.32
CA GLY A 12 -4.29 1.44 22.16
C GLY A 12 -3.08 0.72 21.60
N THR A 13 -3.08 -0.62 21.56
CA THR A 13 -1.95 -1.40 21.10
C THR A 13 -2.18 -2.09 19.76
N ARG A 14 -3.24 -1.71 19.04
CA ARG A 14 -3.53 -2.27 17.74
C ARG A 14 -2.39 -1.94 16.75
N ARG A 15 -1.92 -2.96 16.05
CA ARG A 15 -0.85 -2.80 15.06
C ARG A 15 -1.43 -2.35 13.72
N PHE A 16 -0.66 -1.55 13.00
CA PHE A 16 -1.01 -1.14 11.65
C PHE A 16 -0.13 -1.88 10.67
N ILE A 17 -0.76 -2.44 9.64
CA ILE A 17 -0.06 -3.04 8.52
C ILE A 17 -0.23 -2.09 7.34
N LYS A 18 0.86 -1.51 6.89
CA LYS A 18 0.85 -0.53 5.81
C LYS A 18 0.88 -1.25 4.47
N VAL A 19 -0.13 -1.00 3.67
CA VAL A 19 -0.32 -1.63 2.36
C VAL A 19 -0.12 -0.58 1.28
N PHE A 20 0.83 -0.82 0.39
CA PHE A 20 1.04 0.02 -0.78
C PHE A 20 0.43 -0.66 -2.00
N LEU A 21 -0.45 0.04 -2.69
CA LEU A 21 -1.14 -0.46 -3.87
C LEU A 21 -0.57 0.25 -5.09
N ALA A 22 0.16 -0.49 -5.91
CA ALA A 22 0.79 0.03 -7.12
C ALA A 22 0.00 -0.40 -8.34
N SER A 23 -0.31 0.54 -9.21
CA SER A 23 -1.05 0.23 -10.43
C SER A 23 -0.88 1.32 -11.48
N PRO A 24 -0.76 0.95 -12.77
CA PRO A 24 -0.91 1.90 -13.85
C PRO A 24 -2.35 2.42 -13.94
N GLY A 25 -2.55 3.48 -14.73
CA GLY A 25 -3.84 4.16 -14.79
C GLY A 25 -5.00 3.36 -15.36
N ASP A 26 -4.73 2.28 -16.11
CA ASP A 26 -5.79 1.48 -16.72
C ASP A 26 -6.52 0.56 -15.72
N VAL A 27 -6.09 0.51 -14.48
CA VAL A 27 -6.78 -0.21 -13.40
C VAL A 27 -7.30 0.75 -12.33
N ALA A 28 -7.61 1.97 -12.73
CA ALA A 28 -8.09 3.00 -11.80
C ALA A 28 -9.40 2.62 -11.11
N GLU A 29 -10.31 1.93 -11.82
CA GLU A 29 -11.57 1.51 -11.23
C GLU A 29 -11.36 0.44 -10.15
N GLU A 30 -10.48 -0.51 -10.42
CA GLU A 30 -10.13 -1.55 -9.46
C GLU A 30 -9.44 -0.95 -8.25
N ARG A 31 -8.61 0.06 -8.47
CA ARG A 31 -7.93 0.77 -7.39
C ARG A 31 -8.91 1.48 -6.46
N LYS A 32 -9.99 2.02 -7.01
CA LYS A 32 -10.99 2.74 -6.22
C LYS A 32 -11.73 1.86 -5.21
N VAL A 33 -11.86 0.56 -5.49
CA VAL A 33 -12.57 -0.33 -4.57
C VAL A 33 -11.69 -0.77 -3.40
N ALA A 34 -10.41 -0.51 -3.45
CA ALA A 34 -9.49 -0.92 -2.39
C ALA A 34 -9.83 -0.28 -1.04
N LYS A 35 -10.14 1.01 -1.04
CA LYS A 35 -10.42 1.73 0.21
C LYS A 35 -11.65 1.18 0.93
N PRO A 36 -12.80 1.01 0.26
CA PRO A 36 -13.96 0.39 0.90
C PRO A 36 -13.68 -1.03 1.42
N ILE A 37 -12.91 -1.81 0.68
CA ILE A 37 -12.57 -3.18 1.09
C ILE A 37 -11.72 -3.15 2.37
N VAL A 38 -10.72 -2.27 2.41
CA VAL A 38 -9.87 -2.13 3.60
C VAL A 38 -10.69 -1.64 4.79
N ASP A 39 -11.56 -0.66 4.59
CA ASP A 39 -12.41 -0.13 5.65
C ASP A 39 -13.34 -1.21 6.20
N ASP A 40 -13.92 -2.03 5.32
CA ASP A 40 -14.80 -3.11 5.70
C ASP A 40 -14.03 -4.19 6.48
N PHE A 41 -12.85 -4.56 6.01
CA PHE A 41 -11.98 -5.50 6.72
C PHE A 41 -11.67 -4.98 8.12
N ASN A 42 -11.27 -3.72 8.22
CA ASN A 42 -10.92 -3.13 9.51
C ASN A 42 -12.11 -3.10 10.46
N GLY A 43 -13.30 -2.78 9.94
CA GLY A 43 -14.51 -2.73 10.76
C GLY A 43 -14.93 -4.09 11.30
N GLN A 44 -14.69 -5.15 10.54
CA GLN A 44 -15.14 -6.48 10.92
C GLN A 44 -14.10 -7.29 11.68
N LEU A 45 -12.83 -7.16 11.35
CA LEU A 45 -11.82 -8.10 11.77
C LEU A 45 -10.69 -7.49 12.61
N ALA A 46 -10.50 -6.17 12.61
CA ALA A 46 -9.36 -5.57 13.27
C ALA A 46 -9.34 -5.86 14.78
N ASP A 47 -10.48 -5.81 15.43
CA ASP A 47 -10.54 -6.07 16.87
C ASP A 47 -10.19 -7.52 17.20
N ALA A 48 -10.67 -8.45 16.40
CA ALA A 48 -10.41 -9.87 16.61
C ALA A 48 -8.97 -10.25 16.33
N LEU A 49 -8.36 -9.61 15.31
CA LEU A 49 -7.01 -9.94 14.86
C LEU A 49 -5.92 -9.15 15.58
N GLY A 50 -6.26 -8.03 16.19
CA GLY A 50 -5.29 -7.17 16.86
C GLY A 50 -4.47 -6.29 15.92
N TYR A 51 -4.85 -6.21 14.65
CA TYR A 51 -4.21 -5.32 13.69
C TYR A 51 -5.23 -4.78 12.70
N GLN A 52 -4.88 -3.68 12.03
CA GLN A 52 -5.69 -3.13 10.97
C GLN A 52 -4.81 -2.74 9.79
N LEU A 53 -5.41 -2.68 8.62
CA LEU A 53 -4.72 -2.31 7.38
C LEU A 53 -4.78 -0.80 7.19
N GLU A 54 -3.71 -0.24 6.65
CA GLU A 54 -3.64 1.17 6.31
C GLU A 54 -3.11 1.28 4.88
N LEU A 55 -3.92 1.84 3.99
CA LEU A 55 -3.46 2.09 2.62
C LEU A 55 -2.56 3.31 2.63
N VAL A 56 -1.33 3.15 2.16
CA VAL A 56 -0.38 4.25 2.03
C VAL A 56 -0.16 4.55 0.56
N GLY A 57 0.11 5.81 0.23
CA GLY A 57 0.31 6.22 -1.15
C GLY A 57 -0.94 6.14 -2.01
N TRP A 58 -2.11 6.00 -1.39
CA TRP A 58 -3.36 5.79 -2.09
C TRP A 58 -4.15 7.08 -2.27
N GLY A 59 -4.78 7.21 -3.44
CA GLY A 59 -5.97 8.04 -3.62
C GLY A 59 -5.85 9.55 -3.60
N ASP A 60 -4.76 10.09 -3.18
CA ASP A 60 -4.63 11.55 -3.08
C ASP A 60 -4.19 12.17 -4.39
N THR A 61 -4.02 11.37 -5.41
CA THR A 61 -3.60 11.82 -6.72
C THR A 61 -4.79 12.02 -7.61
N LEU A 62 -5.11 13.26 -7.86
CA LEU A 62 -6.05 13.61 -8.90
C LEU A 62 -5.39 13.29 -10.25
N PRO A 63 -6.14 12.75 -11.22
CA PRO A 63 -5.60 12.54 -12.56
C PRO A 63 -5.00 13.84 -13.10
N GLY A 64 -3.75 13.79 -13.55
CA GLY A 64 -3.06 14.95 -14.10
C GLY A 64 -2.32 15.81 -13.09
N VAL A 65 -2.51 15.57 -11.80
CA VAL A 65 -1.76 16.25 -10.74
C VAL A 65 -1.07 15.17 -9.92
N GLY A 66 -0.11 14.50 -10.54
CA GLY A 66 0.59 13.40 -9.92
C GLY A 66 1.51 13.87 -8.80
N ARG A 67 1.55 13.10 -7.73
CA ARG A 67 2.58 13.29 -6.71
C ARG A 67 3.93 12.96 -7.33
N PRO A 68 4.99 13.72 -7.01
CA PRO A 68 6.32 13.36 -7.46
C PRO A 68 6.67 11.93 -7.01
N GLN A 69 7.37 11.20 -7.87
CA GLN A 69 7.74 9.81 -7.56
C GLN A 69 8.55 9.70 -6.27
N SER A 70 9.33 10.72 -5.94
CA SER A 70 10.10 10.73 -4.70
C SER A 70 9.22 10.67 -3.45
N ILE A 71 8.04 11.32 -3.49
CA ILE A 71 7.09 11.28 -2.38
C ILE A 71 6.41 9.92 -2.31
N ILE A 72 6.03 9.39 -3.46
CA ILE A 72 5.45 8.05 -3.55
C ILE A 72 6.43 7.02 -3.00
N ASN A 73 7.69 7.12 -3.38
CA ASN A 73 8.72 6.20 -2.92
C ASN A 73 8.93 6.26 -1.40
N ARG A 74 8.68 7.41 -0.80
CA ARG A 74 8.78 7.54 0.66
C ARG A 74 7.72 6.71 1.37
N ASP A 75 6.48 6.75 0.86
CA ASP A 75 5.40 5.91 1.38
C ASP A 75 5.68 4.43 1.14
N LEU A 76 6.21 4.13 -0.03
CA LEU A 76 6.55 2.77 -0.44
C LEU A 76 7.62 2.16 0.48
N ASP A 77 8.64 2.92 0.81
CA ASP A 77 9.76 2.44 1.61
C ASP A 77 9.36 2.09 3.06
N GLY A 78 8.20 2.53 3.48
CA GLY A 78 7.67 2.20 4.81
C GLY A 78 6.60 1.13 4.83
N CYS A 79 6.21 0.58 3.68
CA CYS A 79 5.09 -0.36 3.66
C CYS A 79 5.50 -1.77 4.12
N ASP A 80 4.51 -2.51 4.58
CA ASP A 80 4.67 -3.90 5.02
C ASP A 80 4.19 -4.88 3.95
N LEU A 81 3.30 -4.46 3.09
CA LEU A 81 2.75 -5.27 2.01
C LEU A 81 2.68 -4.42 0.74
N PHE A 82 3.23 -4.94 -0.33
CA PHE A 82 3.16 -4.34 -1.65
C PHE A 82 2.22 -5.18 -2.51
N ILE A 83 1.17 -4.56 -3.04
CA ILE A 83 0.26 -5.19 -3.98
C ILE A 83 0.38 -4.46 -5.30
N GLY A 84 0.84 -5.16 -6.33
CA GLY A 84 0.94 -4.60 -7.67
C GLY A 84 -0.17 -5.15 -8.56
N MET A 85 -0.90 -4.26 -9.22
CA MET A 85 -1.95 -4.63 -10.16
C MET A 85 -1.56 -4.18 -11.55
N LEU A 86 -1.53 -5.12 -12.49
CA LEU A 86 -1.24 -4.85 -13.89
C LEU A 86 -2.34 -5.41 -14.76
N TRP A 87 -2.72 -4.67 -15.79
CA TRP A 87 -3.67 -5.14 -16.79
C TRP A 87 -3.04 -4.98 -18.19
N LYS A 88 -3.46 -3.99 -18.95
CA LYS A 88 -2.99 -3.81 -20.33
C LYS A 88 -1.86 -2.82 -20.47
N ARG A 89 -1.62 -1.98 -19.47
CA ARG A 89 -0.62 -0.92 -19.53
C ARG A 89 0.47 -1.13 -18.53
N TRP A 90 1.67 -0.78 -18.93
CA TRP A 90 2.84 -0.79 -18.06
C TRP A 90 2.96 0.50 -17.25
N GLY A 91 2.36 1.58 -17.74
CA GLY A 91 2.45 2.90 -17.15
C GLY A 91 3.37 3.83 -17.92
N THR A 92 3.58 5.02 -17.38
CA THR A 92 4.41 6.05 -18.01
C THR A 92 5.73 6.19 -17.28
N PRO A 93 6.80 6.61 -18.00
CA PRO A 93 8.10 6.82 -17.37
C PRO A 93 8.02 7.84 -16.23
N PRO A 94 8.65 7.55 -15.09
CA PRO A 94 8.60 8.45 -13.92
C PRO A 94 9.61 9.59 -14.00
N GLY A 95 10.47 9.61 -15.01
CA GLY A 95 11.55 10.57 -15.10
C GLY A 95 12.82 10.15 -14.38
N THR A 96 12.83 8.96 -13.81
CA THR A 96 13.99 8.40 -13.11
C THR A 96 14.57 7.26 -13.92
N GLU A 97 15.77 7.46 -14.44
CA GLU A 97 16.46 6.40 -15.19
C GLU A 97 16.90 5.28 -14.22
N PRO A 98 16.89 4.01 -14.61
CA PRO A 98 16.56 3.46 -15.94
C PRO A 98 15.10 2.99 -16.10
N TYR A 99 14.21 3.44 -15.25
CA TYR A 99 12.85 2.90 -15.21
C TYR A 99 12.00 3.38 -16.37
N THR A 100 11.21 2.46 -16.91
CA THR A 100 10.30 2.73 -18.03
C THR A 100 8.88 3.06 -17.56
N SER A 101 8.57 2.82 -16.28
CA SER A 101 7.29 3.22 -15.69
C SER A 101 7.45 3.43 -14.20
N GLY A 102 6.54 4.20 -13.62
CA GLY A 102 6.48 4.36 -12.17
C GLY A 102 6.22 3.05 -11.46
N PHE A 103 5.40 2.18 -12.06
CA PHE A 103 5.15 0.84 -11.51
C PHE A 103 6.45 0.03 -11.42
N GLU A 104 7.27 0.07 -12.47
CA GLU A 104 8.54 -0.64 -12.47
C GLU A 104 9.46 -0.16 -11.36
N GLU A 105 9.56 1.15 -11.18
CA GLU A 105 10.37 1.71 -10.10
C GLU A 105 9.87 1.25 -8.73
N GLU A 106 8.58 1.32 -8.50
CA GLU A 106 7.97 0.91 -7.24
C GLU A 106 8.19 -0.59 -6.96
N PHE A 107 8.02 -1.40 -7.98
CA PHE A 107 8.23 -2.84 -7.87
C PHE A 107 9.70 -3.17 -7.55
N ASN A 108 10.62 -2.57 -8.28
CA ASN A 108 12.05 -2.80 -8.07
C ASN A 108 12.53 -2.34 -6.71
N ARG A 109 12.04 -1.20 -6.22
CA ARG A 109 12.38 -0.73 -4.88
C ARG A 109 11.88 -1.70 -3.82
N SER A 110 10.68 -2.22 -3.99
CA SER A 110 10.10 -3.18 -3.06
C SER A 110 10.85 -4.50 -3.07
N MET A 111 11.25 -4.98 -4.24
CA MET A 111 12.06 -6.19 -4.37
C MET A 111 13.41 -6.04 -3.70
N THR A 112 14.06 -4.90 -3.90
CA THR A 112 15.36 -4.62 -3.29
C THR A 112 15.26 -4.58 -1.77
N ARG A 113 14.23 -3.91 -1.26
CA ARG A 113 14.02 -3.83 0.19
C ARG A 113 13.68 -5.20 0.77
N ASN A 114 12.86 -5.98 0.07
CA ASN A 114 12.53 -7.35 0.50
C ASN A 114 13.79 -8.21 0.64
N ALA A 115 14.70 -8.10 -0.32
CA ALA A 115 15.94 -8.88 -0.29
C ALA A 115 16.84 -8.50 0.90
N LYS A 116 16.80 -7.23 1.32
CA LYS A 116 17.66 -6.75 2.42
C LYS A 116 17.03 -6.92 3.79
N GLU A 117 15.72 -6.66 3.90
CA GLU A 117 15.02 -6.54 5.17
C GLU A 117 13.97 -7.62 5.40
N GLY A 118 13.63 -8.40 4.39
CA GLY A 118 12.52 -9.34 4.45
C GLY A 118 11.14 -8.69 4.32
N ARG A 119 11.09 -7.40 4.03
CA ARG A 119 9.85 -6.64 3.85
C ARG A 119 9.99 -5.68 2.68
N PRO A 120 8.91 -5.32 2.00
CA PRO A 120 7.52 -5.78 2.20
C PRO A 120 7.29 -7.18 1.62
N GLU A 121 6.20 -7.81 2.02
CA GLU A 121 5.69 -8.96 1.28
C GLU A 121 5.14 -8.43 -0.04
N ILE A 122 5.34 -9.18 -1.14
CA ILE A 122 5.02 -8.72 -2.48
C ILE A 122 4.02 -9.65 -3.13
N ASN A 123 2.92 -9.08 -3.60
CA ASN A 123 1.89 -9.81 -4.33
C ASN A 123 1.58 -9.07 -5.63
N LEU A 124 1.52 -9.81 -6.72
CA LEU A 124 1.17 -9.27 -8.03
C LEU A 124 -0.14 -9.86 -8.50
N LEU A 125 -1.03 -8.99 -8.97
CA LEU A 125 -2.31 -9.36 -9.57
C LEU A 125 -2.23 -8.99 -11.06
N LEU A 126 -2.34 -9.99 -11.91
CA LEU A 126 -2.21 -9.84 -13.36
C LEU A 126 -3.53 -10.12 -14.08
#